data_f5be8e7246cb024ad357424f43da229e
#
_entry.id   f5be8e7246cb024ad357424f43da229e
#
_cell.length_a   1.000
_cell.length_b   1.000
_cell.length_c   1.000
_cell.angle_alpha   90.00
_cell.angle_beta   90.00
_cell.angle_gamma   90.00
#
_symmetry.space_group_name_H-M   'P 1'
#
loop_
_entity.id
_entity.type
_entity.pdbx_description
1 polymer ?
#
loop_
_entity_poly.entity_id
_entity_poly.type
_entity_poly.pdbx_seq_one_letter_code
_entity_poly.pdbx_strand_id
1 'polypeptide(L)'
;MTSFVPPTELSLPVTERTNHLTTSLDVSSSVGMVRQLRQCDAQIFTGYEDFPSLTDDLIKRKIHASIACCESILSANLTGTNASNGRIILSGSGTSGRLGMLVSRDLNRVVRTKMGPTHPLPFGYTISGNDAAMLLSDELPEDDPVTAVFDLQRETKNTSKVCLIGITCGLSAPYVAGQVDYILDCNEEEKQEQTTVTATATATEWSTIMIGFNPDHLSRDRPIEIWKDRDQHRSSSVRDVVLRLHAKEKATTMNSSTSSTAMSSAPSFVLLNPIVGPEPICASSRMKGGTCTKILLDVVLGIATARVYGTCFQA
;
A
#
# COMPACT_ATOMS: atom_id res chain seq x y z
N MET A 1 36.55 4.95 -15.21
CA MET A 1 35.40 4.53 -16.03
C MET A 1 34.96 3.18 -15.50
N THR A 2 33.92 3.12 -14.68
CA THR A 2 33.33 1.85 -14.24
C THR A 2 32.55 1.28 -15.43
N SER A 3 32.97 0.10 -15.90
CA SER A 3 32.29 -0.63 -16.97
C SER A 3 30.87 -0.91 -16.54
N PHE A 4 29.87 -0.38 -17.28
CA PHE A 4 28.48 -0.71 -17.09
C PHE A 4 28.29 -2.21 -17.45
N VAL A 5 28.04 -3.01 -16.44
CA VAL A 5 27.60 -4.41 -16.63
C VAL A 5 26.07 -4.36 -16.58
N PRO A 6 25.39 -4.72 -17.67
CA PRO A 6 23.92 -4.73 -17.65
C PRO A 6 23.44 -5.73 -16.59
N PRO A 7 22.39 -5.41 -15.83
CA PRO A 7 21.83 -6.32 -14.83
C PRO A 7 21.39 -7.62 -15.53
N THR A 8 21.68 -8.75 -14.90
CA THR A 8 21.09 -10.02 -15.35
C THR A 8 19.57 -9.97 -15.09
N GLU A 9 18.76 -10.66 -15.90
CA GLU A 9 17.31 -10.67 -15.76
C GLU A 9 16.87 -11.04 -14.33
N LEU A 10 17.61 -11.94 -13.66
CA LEU A 10 17.35 -12.36 -12.28
C LEU A 10 17.59 -11.26 -11.24
N SER A 11 18.41 -10.27 -11.53
CA SER A 11 18.66 -9.12 -10.64
C SER A 11 17.63 -8.00 -10.78
N LEU A 12 16.76 -8.06 -11.79
CA LEU A 12 15.69 -7.11 -11.98
C LEU A 12 14.51 -7.41 -11.05
N PRO A 13 13.77 -6.37 -10.60
CA PRO A 13 12.47 -6.55 -10.01
C PRO A 13 11.58 -7.43 -10.89
N VAL A 14 10.78 -8.31 -10.29
CA VAL A 14 9.93 -9.25 -11.05
C VAL A 14 9.00 -8.50 -12.01
N THR A 15 8.46 -7.35 -11.59
CA THR A 15 7.58 -6.51 -12.41
C THR A 15 8.26 -5.88 -13.63
N GLU A 16 9.60 -5.87 -13.67
CA GLU A 16 10.40 -5.29 -14.76
C GLU A 16 11.04 -6.35 -15.67
N ARG A 17 10.88 -7.65 -15.33
CA ARG A 17 11.34 -8.74 -16.18
C ARG A 17 10.48 -8.88 -17.43
N THR A 18 11.04 -9.53 -18.45
CA THR A 18 10.29 -9.87 -19.68
C THR A 18 9.26 -10.96 -19.39
N ASN A 19 8.02 -10.78 -19.83
CA ASN A 19 7.03 -11.84 -19.73
C ASN A 19 7.12 -12.77 -20.96
N HIS A 20 7.52 -14.01 -20.71
CA HIS A 20 7.71 -15.02 -21.79
C HIS A 20 6.42 -15.34 -22.56
N LEU A 21 5.24 -15.09 -21.98
CA LEU A 21 3.96 -15.32 -22.62
C LEU A 21 3.63 -14.25 -23.69
N THR A 22 4.33 -13.13 -23.68
CA THR A 22 4.02 -11.97 -24.55
C THR A 22 5.19 -11.49 -25.41
N THR A 23 6.23 -12.30 -25.56
CA THR A 23 7.42 -11.95 -26.37
C THR A 23 7.11 -11.72 -27.85
N SER A 24 5.98 -12.22 -28.35
CA SER A 24 5.52 -12.06 -29.74
C SER A 24 4.19 -11.29 -29.83
N LEU A 25 3.86 -10.47 -28.82
CA LEU A 25 2.58 -9.77 -28.75
C LEU A 25 2.33 -8.84 -29.95
N ASP A 26 3.37 -8.12 -30.36
CA ASP A 26 3.36 -7.15 -31.46
C ASP A 26 3.15 -7.76 -32.85
N VAL A 27 3.53 -9.01 -33.05
CA VAL A 27 3.37 -9.75 -34.30
C VAL A 27 2.19 -10.73 -34.28
N SER A 28 1.47 -10.82 -33.19
CA SER A 28 0.35 -11.72 -33.03
C SER A 28 -0.93 -11.19 -33.71
N SER A 29 -1.78 -12.10 -34.17
CA SER A 29 -3.14 -11.72 -34.58
C SER A 29 -3.93 -11.16 -33.39
N SER A 30 -4.99 -10.36 -33.63
CA SER A 30 -5.83 -9.80 -32.56
C SER A 30 -6.34 -10.86 -31.58
N VAL A 31 -6.74 -12.05 -32.09
CA VAL A 31 -7.16 -13.18 -31.24
C VAL A 31 -5.98 -13.75 -30.44
N GLY A 32 -4.80 -13.85 -31.07
CA GLY A 32 -3.57 -14.30 -30.43
C GLY A 32 -3.16 -13.34 -29.30
N MET A 33 -3.20 -12.04 -29.55
CA MET A 33 -2.91 -10.99 -28.57
C MET A 33 -3.83 -11.08 -27.35
N VAL A 34 -5.14 -11.15 -27.54
CA VAL A 34 -6.11 -11.30 -26.44
C VAL A 34 -5.83 -12.56 -25.65
N ARG A 35 -5.52 -13.69 -26.31
CA ARG A 35 -5.20 -14.96 -25.64
C ARG A 35 -3.94 -14.84 -24.78
N GLN A 36 -2.87 -14.25 -25.30
CA GLN A 36 -1.62 -14.03 -24.56
C GLN A 36 -1.84 -13.13 -23.33
N LEU A 37 -2.56 -12.02 -23.49
CA LEU A 37 -2.90 -11.11 -22.38
C LEU A 37 -3.69 -11.82 -21.29
N ARG A 38 -4.71 -12.63 -21.66
CA ARG A 38 -5.50 -13.42 -20.70
C ARG A 38 -4.68 -14.49 -19.96
N GLN A 39 -3.70 -15.09 -20.63
CA GLN A 39 -2.77 -16.01 -19.98
C GLN A 39 -1.87 -15.28 -18.98
N CYS A 40 -1.43 -14.07 -19.29
CA CYS A 40 -0.70 -13.23 -18.34
C CYS A 40 -1.55 -12.87 -17.12
N ASP A 41 -2.81 -12.47 -17.32
CA ASP A 41 -3.72 -12.13 -16.23
C ASP A 41 -3.96 -13.31 -15.28
N ALA A 42 -3.98 -14.53 -15.79
CA ALA A 42 -4.12 -15.73 -14.97
C ALA A 42 -2.99 -15.87 -13.93
N GLN A 43 -1.79 -15.37 -14.19
CA GLN A 43 -0.66 -15.39 -13.25
C GLN A 43 -0.95 -14.63 -11.93
N ILE A 44 -1.92 -13.70 -11.91
CA ILE A 44 -2.37 -13.05 -10.67
C ILE A 44 -2.81 -14.10 -9.64
N PHE A 45 -3.44 -15.18 -10.09
CA PHE A 45 -4.01 -16.22 -9.25
C PHE A 45 -3.17 -17.49 -9.19
N THR A 46 -2.51 -17.86 -10.31
CA THR A 46 -1.69 -19.07 -10.40
C THR A 46 -0.27 -18.88 -9.87
N GLY A 47 0.17 -17.62 -9.72
CA GLY A 47 1.49 -17.28 -9.24
C GLY A 47 2.55 -17.22 -10.33
N TYR A 48 3.77 -16.92 -9.91
CA TYR A 48 4.97 -16.81 -10.75
C TYR A 48 6.15 -17.42 -10.01
N GLU A 49 6.81 -18.39 -10.62
CA GLU A 49 7.88 -19.16 -9.98
C GLU A 49 7.42 -19.74 -8.61
N ASP A 50 8.30 -19.80 -7.64
CA ASP A 50 8.01 -20.29 -6.28
C ASP A 50 7.54 -19.17 -5.33
N PHE A 51 7.17 -18.01 -5.85
CA PHE A 51 6.70 -16.89 -5.04
C PHE A 51 5.22 -17.02 -4.67
N PRO A 52 4.83 -16.50 -3.47
CA PRO A 52 3.43 -16.55 -3.04
C PRO A 52 2.54 -15.68 -3.95
N SER A 53 1.52 -16.31 -4.52
CA SER A 53 0.49 -15.67 -5.35
C SER A 53 -0.63 -15.05 -4.51
N LEU A 54 -1.59 -14.40 -5.18
CA LEU A 54 -2.78 -13.85 -4.53
C LEU A 54 -3.59 -14.92 -3.78
N THR A 55 -3.57 -16.18 -4.24
CA THR A 55 -4.33 -17.30 -3.63
C THR A 55 -3.56 -18.08 -2.59
N ASP A 56 -2.32 -17.71 -2.30
CA ASP A 56 -1.48 -18.38 -1.32
C ASP A 56 -1.94 -18.09 0.12
N ASP A 57 -1.80 -19.07 1.01
CA ASP A 57 -2.26 -18.93 2.40
C ASP A 57 -1.51 -17.85 3.17
N LEU A 58 -0.25 -17.59 2.85
CA LEU A 58 0.49 -16.46 3.42
C LEU A 58 -0.18 -15.13 3.04
N ILE A 59 -0.52 -14.95 1.76
CA ILE A 59 -1.15 -13.73 1.27
C ILE A 59 -2.57 -13.60 1.80
N LYS A 60 -3.35 -14.69 1.87
CA LYS A 60 -4.68 -14.68 2.50
C LYS A 60 -4.62 -14.20 3.95
N ARG A 61 -3.64 -14.67 4.75
CA ARG A 61 -3.43 -14.18 6.13
C ARG A 61 -3.15 -12.68 6.16
N LYS A 62 -2.32 -12.17 5.25
CA LYS A 62 -2.04 -10.73 5.12
C LYS A 62 -3.27 -9.92 4.69
N ILE A 63 -4.12 -10.46 3.83
CA ILE A 63 -5.43 -9.87 3.47
C ILE A 63 -6.31 -9.77 4.72
N HIS A 64 -6.44 -10.86 5.50
CA HIS A 64 -7.20 -10.85 6.76
C HIS A 64 -6.65 -9.83 7.77
N ALA A 65 -5.34 -9.74 7.92
CA ALA A 65 -4.68 -8.75 8.75
C ALA A 65 -5.01 -7.31 8.30
N SER A 66 -4.98 -7.07 6.98
CA SER A 66 -5.34 -5.78 6.39
C SER A 66 -6.80 -5.42 6.62
N ILE A 67 -7.72 -6.39 6.50
CA ILE A 67 -9.14 -6.20 6.80
C ILE A 67 -9.32 -5.79 8.27
N ALA A 68 -8.72 -6.54 9.21
CA ALA A 68 -8.82 -6.26 10.64
C ALA A 68 -8.25 -4.86 10.99
N CYS A 69 -7.15 -4.46 10.37
CA CYS A 69 -6.58 -3.12 10.50
C CYS A 69 -7.60 -2.06 10.07
N CYS A 70 -8.17 -2.19 8.86
CA CYS A 70 -9.17 -1.25 8.35
C CYS A 70 -10.45 -1.22 9.21
N GLU A 71 -10.92 -2.37 9.68
CA GLU A 71 -12.08 -2.46 10.60
C GLU A 71 -11.85 -1.67 11.90
N SER A 72 -10.66 -1.79 12.49
CA SER A 72 -10.30 -1.04 13.71
C SER A 72 -10.38 0.47 13.49
N ILE A 73 -9.88 0.96 12.35
CA ILE A 73 -9.92 2.38 11.99
C ILE A 73 -11.35 2.85 11.72
N LEU A 74 -12.12 2.10 10.93
CA LEU A 74 -13.50 2.47 10.57
C LEU A 74 -14.43 2.45 11.78
N SER A 75 -14.24 1.52 12.71
CA SER A 75 -15.05 1.39 13.93
C SER A 75 -14.90 2.59 14.86
N ALA A 76 -13.77 3.30 14.82
CA ALA A 76 -13.59 4.54 15.59
C ALA A 76 -14.63 5.61 15.23
N ASN A 77 -15.18 5.60 14.02
CA ASN A 77 -16.20 6.55 13.56
C ASN A 77 -17.60 6.23 14.08
N LEU A 78 -17.82 5.05 14.70
CA LEU A 78 -19.12 4.66 15.25
C LEU A 78 -19.29 5.01 16.72
N THR A 79 -18.20 5.31 17.43
CA THR A 79 -18.24 5.53 18.90
C THR A 79 -18.81 6.87 19.33
N GLY A 80 -19.14 7.76 18.39
CA GLY A 80 -19.90 9.00 18.64
C GLY A 80 -19.23 10.06 19.53
N THR A 81 -18.02 9.82 20.00
CA THR A 81 -17.23 10.82 20.72
C THR A 81 -16.43 11.64 19.72
N ASN A 82 -16.55 12.96 19.75
CA ASN A 82 -15.75 13.89 18.90
C ASN A 82 -14.22 13.71 19.07
N ALA A 83 -13.80 12.84 19.97
CA ALA A 83 -12.40 12.60 20.31
C ALA A 83 -11.74 11.47 19.51
N SER A 84 -12.50 10.61 18.81
CA SER A 84 -11.90 9.53 18.01
C SER A 84 -12.53 9.47 16.63
N ASN A 85 -11.81 9.95 15.63
CA ASN A 85 -12.16 9.82 14.23
C ASN A 85 -11.07 8.98 13.54
N GLY A 86 -11.52 7.99 12.76
CA GLY A 86 -10.64 7.11 11.99
C GLY A 86 -10.63 7.49 10.51
N ARG A 87 -9.46 7.53 9.89
CA ARG A 87 -9.33 7.73 8.43
C ARG A 87 -8.43 6.69 7.80
N ILE A 88 -8.82 6.24 6.63
CA ILE A 88 -8.02 5.40 5.74
C ILE A 88 -7.60 6.26 4.55
N ILE A 89 -6.30 6.42 4.35
CA ILE A 89 -5.72 7.21 3.26
C ILE A 89 -5.10 6.27 2.23
N LEU A 90 -5.61 6.32 0.99
CA LEU A 90 -5.06 5.57 -0.13
C LEU A 90 -4.03 6.45 -0.85
N SER A 91 -2.79 6.00 -0.92
CA SER A 91 -1.70 6.76 -1.50
C SER A 91 -1.04 6.03 -2.66
N GLY A 92 -0.65 6.76 -3.69
CA GLY A 92 0.08 6.20 -4.82
C GLY A 92 0.47 7.24 -5.86
N SER A 93 1.28 6.80 -6.83
CA SER A 93 1.67 7.61 -7.98
C SER A 93 0.96 7.11 -9.24
N GLY A 94 0.72 7.99 -10.21
CA GLY A 94 0.14 7.65 -11.50
C GLY A 94 -1.15 6.84 -11.39
N THR A 95 -1.19 5.65 -12.01
CA THR A 95 -2.37 4.77 -12.00
C THR A 95 -2.73 4.30 -10.58
N SER A 96 -1.75 4.03 -9.73
CA SER A 96 -2.00 3.61 -8.34
C SER A 96 -2.73 4.69 -7.54
N GLY A 97 -2.31 5.95 -7.66
CA GLY A 97 -2.98 7.08 -7.02
C GLY A 97 -4.39 7.32 -7.55
N ARG A 98 -4.58 7.20 -8.89
CA ARG A 98 -5.91 7.30 -9.52
C ARG A 98 -6.87 6.21 -9.04
N LEU A 99 -6.39 4.96 -8.91
CA LEU A 99 -7.18 3.88 -8.33
C LEU A 99 -7.54 4.17 -6.87
N GLY A 100 -6.58 4.65 -6.07
CA GLY A 100 -6.83 5.07 -4.69
C GLY A 100 -7.93 6.12 -4.58
N MET A 101 -7.88 7.17 -5.42
CA MET A 101 -8.93 8.19 -5.47
C MET A 101 -10.30 7.61 -5.85
N LEU A 102 -10.38 6.79 -6.91
CA LEU A 102 -11.64 6.21 -7.35
C LEU A 102 -12.27 5.34 -6.27
N VAL A 103 -11.48 4.44 -5.66
CA VAL A 103 -11.95 3.54 -4.60
C VAL A 103 -12.40 4.33 -3.37
N SER A 104 -11.63 5.33 -2.92
CA SER A 104 -12.01 6.15 -1.76
C SER A 104 -13.32 6.90 -1.99
N ARG A 105 -13.54 7.45 -3.19
CA ARG A 105 -14.79 8.14 -3.55
C ARG A 105 -15.99 7.19 -3.59
N ASP A 106 -15.84 6.00 -4.17
CA ASP A 106 -16.92 5.03 -4.25
C ASP A 106 -17.31 4.50 -2.87
N LEU A 107 -16.34 4.16 -2.03
CA LEU A 107 -16.59 3.72 -0.65
C LEU A 107 -17.23 4.84 0.19
N ASN A 108 -16.77 6.08 0.07
CA ASN A 108 -17.40 7.22 0.73
C ASN A 108 -18.86 7.41 0.29
N ARG A 109 -19.16 7.14 -0.99
CA ARG A 109 -20.56 7.17 -1.47
C ARG A 109 -21.40 6.09 -0.78
N VAL A 110 -20.88 4.86 -0.67
CA VAL A 110 -21.53 3.75 0.05
C VAL A 110 -21.77 4.11 1.51
N VAL A 111 -20.75 4.59 2.22
CA VAL A 111 -20.87 5.01 3.63
C VAL A 111 -21.91 6.12 3.78
N ARG A 112 -21.86 7.16 2.95
CA ARG A 112 -22.82 8.27 3.00
C ARG A 112 -24.24 7.81 2.72
N THR A 113 -24.46 6.90 1.79
CA THR A 113 -25.78 6.33 1.50
C THR A 113 -26.33 5.57 2.70
N LYS A 114 -25.47 4.86 3.44
CA LYS A 114 -25.88 4.03 4.58
C LYS A 114 -26.04 4.83 5.86
N MET A 115 -25.09 5.72 6.15
CA MET A 115 -24.98 6.43 7.44
C MET A 115 -25.59 7.84 7.41
N GLY A 116 -25.93 8.35 6.24
CA GLY A 116 -26.44 9.69 6.05
C GLY A 116 -25.39 10.74 5.68
N PRO A 117 -25.83 11.94 5.24
CA PRO A 117 -24.95 12.96 4.66
C PRO A 117 -24.00 13.63 5.67
N THR A 118 -24.32 13.59 6.96
CA THR A 118 -23.55 14.23 8.05
C THR A 118 -22.46 13.31 8.61
N HIS A 119 -22.47 12.02 8.25
CA HIS A 119 -21.45 11.08 8.72
C HIS A 119 -20.07 11.46 8.15
N PRO A 120 -19.00 11.44 8.95
CA PRO A 120 -17.64 11.70 8.48
C PRO A 120 -17.25 10.77 7.33
N LEU A 121 -16.51 11.29 6.37
CA LEU A 121 -16.00 10.48 5.25
C LEU A 121 -14.69 9.78 5.67
N PRO A 122 -14.72 8.46 5.87
CA PRO A 122 -13.56 7.75 6.43
C PRO A 122 -12.44 7.52 5.42
N PHE A 123 -12.69 7.64 4.12
CA PHE A 123 -11.69 7.40 3.08
C PHE A 123 -11.18 8.69 2.48
N GLY A 124 -9.84 8.86 2.50
CA GLY A 124 -9.13 9.92 1.80
C GLY A 124 -8.15 9.34 0.77
N TYR A 125 -7.48 10.21 0.04
CA TYR A 125 -6.42 9.81 -0.87
C TYR A 125 -5.33 10.87 -0.94
N THR A 126 -4.11 10.43 -1.28
CA THR A 126 -3.03 11.29 -1.74
C THR A 126 -2.50 10.73 -3.06
N ILE A 127 -2.15 11.61 -3.98
CA ILE A 127 -1.59 11.24 -5.28
C ILE A 127 -0.39 12.15 -5.59
N SER A 128 0.71 11.56 -6.03
CA SER A 128 1.87 12.36 -6.42
C SER A 128 1.50 13.30 -7.57
N GLY A 129 1.86 14.58 -7.43
CA GLY A 129 1.43 15.64 -8.35
C GLY A 129 0.03 16.20 -8.08
N ASN A 130 -0.61 15.82 -6.96
CA ASN A 130 -1.93 16.29 -6.54
C ASN A 130 -3.03 16.07 -7.62
N ASP A 131 -4.09 16.85 -7.59
CA ASP A 131 -5.23 16.71 -8.51
C ASP A 131 -4.84 16.90 -9.99
N ALA A 132 -3.75 17.61 -10.29
CA ALA A 132 -3.23 17.73 -11.66
C ALA A 132 -2.85 16.38 -12.26
N ALA A 133 -2.38 15.44 -11.43
CA ALA A 133 -2.04 14.07 -11.86
C ALA A 133 -3.24 13.24 -12.34
N MET A 134 -4.46 13.73 -12.13
CA MET A 134 -5.66 13.11 -12.69
C MET A 134 -5.77 13.32 -14.21
N LEU A 135 -5.25 14.42 -14.70
CA LEU A 135 -5.32 14.83 -16.10
C LEU A 135 -3.97 14.68 -16.83
N LEU A 136 -2.88 14.94 -16.12
CA LEU A 136 -1.53 14.92 -16.66
C LEU A 136 -0.74 13.74 -16.05
N SER A 137 0.20 13.19 -16.81
CA SER A 137 1.14 12.20 -16.32
C SER A 137 2.51 12.88 -16.23
N ASP A 138 2.93 13.17 -15.00
CA ASP A 138 4.25 13.71 -14.70
C ASP A 138 4.96 12.75 -13.74
N GLU A 139 6.20 12.37 -14.06
CA GLU A 139 6.99 11.43 -13.28
C GLU A 139 7.77 12.11 -12.13
N LEU A 140 8.10 13.39 -12.28
CA LEU A 140 8.90 14.12 -11.28
C LEU A 140 8.30 14.10 -9.86
N PRO A 141 6.99 14.30 -9.66
CA PRO A 141 6.40 14.23 -8.32
C PRO A 141 6.47 12.85 -7.66
N GLU A 142 6.67 11.78 -8.41
CA GLU A 142 6.79 10.41 -7.87
C GLU A 142 8.06 10.24 -7.04
N ASP A 143 9.11 10.98 -7.37
CA ASP A 143 10.41 10.94 -6.69
C ASP A 143 10.50 11.91 -5.50
N ASP A 144 9.41 12.60 -5.11
CA ASP A 144 9.38 13.56 -3.99
C ASP A 144 8.74 12.98 -2.71
N PRO A 145 9.56 12.40 -1.80
CA PRO A 145 9.07 11.86 -0.53
C PRO A 145 8.73 12.95 0.50
N VAL A 146 9.20 14.19 0.32
CA VAL A 146 8.98 15.28 1.27
C VAL A 146 7.58 15.85 1.07
N THR A 147 7.23 16.21 -0.17
CA THR A 147 5.86 16.63 -0.51
C THR A 147 4.84 15.57 -0.13
N ALA A 148 5.19 14.27 -0.28
CA ALA A 148 4.34 13.15 0.14
C ALA A 148 3.94 13.21 1.61
N VAL A 149 4.88 13.53 2.51
CA VAL A 149 4.61 13.68 3.95
C VAL A 149 3.68 14.86 4.21
N PHE A 150 3.90 16.01 3.57
CA PHE A 150 2.99 17.16 3.70
C PHE A 150 1.57 16.84 3.22
N ASP A 151 1.44 16.11 2.11
CA ASP A 151 0.13 15.69 1.60
C ASP A 151 -0.57 14.77 2.61
N LEU A 152 0.13 13.81 3.21
CA LEU A 152 -0.41 12.93 4.23
C LEU A 152 -0.85 13.72 5.46
N GLN A 153 0.00 14.61 5.99
CA GLN A 153 -0.31 15.45 7.15
C GLN A 153 -1.53 16.35 6.90
N ARG A 154 -1.65 16.89 5.69
CA ARG A 154 -2.82 17.69 5.30
C ARG A 154 -4.11 16.88 5.36
N GLU A 155 -4.10 15.66 4.79
CA GLU A 155 -5.27 14.77 4.74
C GLU A 155 -5.64 14.18 6.11
N THR A 156 -4.70 14.12 7.03
CA THR A 156 -4.91 13.50 8.36
C THR A 156 -5.02 14.50 9.50
N LYS A 157 -5.10 15.80 9.19
CA LYS A 157 -5.22 16.85 10.19
C LYS A 157 -6.44 16.61 11.11
N ASN A 158 -6.21 16.66 12.42
CA ASN A 158 -7.23 16.42 13.46
C ASN A 158 -7.83 15.01 13.42
N THR A 159 -7.08 14.01 12.99
CA THR A 159 -7.50 12.61 12.98
C THR A 159 -6.74 11.85 14.07
N SER A 160 -7.46 11.09 14.90
CA SER A 160 -6.87 10.34 16.01
C SER A 160 -6.35 8.97 15.62
N LYS A 161 -6.95 8.34 14.58
CA LYS A 161 -6.54 7.03 14.07
C LYS A 161 -6.42 7.05 12.56
N VAL A 162 -5.27 6.65 12.03
CA VAL A 162 -5.02 6.67 10.59
C VAL A 162 -4.44 5.33 10.13
N CYS A 163 -5.00 4.80 9.03
CA CYS A 163 -4.38 3.75 8.26
C CYS A 163 -3.96 4.31 6.90
N LEU A 164 -2.66 4.30 6.61
CA LEU A 164 -2.13 4.55 5.28
C LEU A 164 -2.14 3.25 4.48
N ILE A 165 -2.77 3.26 3.29
CA ILE A 165 -2.62 2.20 2.29
C ILE A 165 -1.75 2.74 1.18
N GLY A 166 -0.46 2.45 1.24
CA GLY A 166 0.53 2.85 0.25
C GLY A 166 0.57 1.87 -0.92
N ILE A 167 0.30 2.35 -2.13
CA ILE A 167 0.21 1.53 -3.35
C ILE A 167 1.40 1.83 -4.25
N THR A 168 2.31 0.87 -4.38
CA THR A 168 3.49 0.96 -5.24
C THR A 168 3.78 -0.41 -5.86
N CYS A 169 3.23 -0.65 -7.05
CA CYS A 169 3.25 -1.97 -7.72
C CYS A 169 4.67 -2.56 -7.80
N GLY A 170 5.67 -1.76 -8.15
CA GLY A 170 7.07 -2.15 -8.23
C GLY A 170 7.83 -2.13 -6.90
N LEU A 171 7.22 -1.68 -5.79
CA LEU A 171 7.93 -1.31 -4.57
C LEU A 171 9.07 -0.31 -4.87
N SER A 172 8.74 0.75 -5.62
CA SER A 172 9.74 1.62 -6.24
C SER A 172 9.48 3.13 -6.07
N ALA A 173 8.27 3.56 -5.64
CA ALA A 173 7.89 4.98 -5.59
C ALA A 173 8.36 5.67 -4.30
N PRO A 174 9.29 6.64 -4.36
CA PRO A 174 9.73 7.42 -3.21
C PRO A 174 8.61 8.20 -2.53
N TYR A 175 7.62 8.68 -3.28
CA TYR A 175 6.44 9.35 -2.74
C TYR A 175 5.73 8.48 -1.69
N VAL A 176 5.43 7.23 -2.02
CA VAL A 176 4.80 6.31 -1.07
C VAL A 176 5.74 5.92 0.07
N ALA A 177 7.02 5.67 -0.27
CA ALA A 177 8.02 5.32 0.73
C ALA A 177 8.22 6.43 1.78
N GLY A 178 8.19 7.71 1.37
CA GLY A 178 8.29 8.85 2.29
C GLY A 178 7.19 8.88 3.33
N GLN A 179 5.97 8.59 2.95
CA GLN A 179 4.82 8.53 3.88
C GLN A 179 4.93 7.34 4.84
N VAL A 180 5.34 6.17 4.34
CA VAL A 180 5.54 4.98 5.17
C VAL A 180 6.68 5.20 6.16
N ASP A 181 7.81 5.76 5.71
CA ASP A 181 8.96 6.06 6.55
C ASP A 181 8.60 7.03 7.69
N TYR A 182 7.88 8.11 7.36
CA TYR A 182 7.35 9.05 8.34
C TYR A 182 6.52 8.36 9.43
N ILE A 183 5.60 7.45 9.05
CA ILE A 183 4.77 6.71 10.01
C ILE A 183 5.61 5.77 10.88
N LEU A 184 6.62 5.12 10.28
CA LEU A 184 7.53 4.26 11.02
C LEU A 184 8.32 5.04 12.08
N ASP A 185 8.77 6.25 11.74
CA ASP A 185 9.47 7.16 12.66
C ASP A 185 8.55 7.62 13.80
N CYS A 186 7.31 8.09 13.51
CA CYS A 186 6.34 8.47 14.53
C CYS A 186 6.10 7.35 15.56
N ASN A 187 5.94 6.11 15.11
CA ASN A 187 5.75 4.96 16.00
C ASN A 187 6.99 4.57 16.81
N GLU A 188 8.18 4.99 16.42
CA GLU A 188 9.42 4.78 17.17
C GLU A 188 9.60 5.84 18.26
N GLU A 189 9.29 7.09 17.94
CA GLU A 189 9.35 8.24 18.88
C GLU A 189 8.33 8.08 20.01
N GLU A 190 7.08 7.68 19.73
CA GLU A 190 6.06 7.40 20.75
C GLU A 190 6.50 6.33 21.77
N LYS A 191 7.22 5.31 21.34
CA LYS A 191 7.73 4.27 22.24
C LYS A 191 8.83 4.78 23.17
N GLN A 192 9.62 5.75 22.73
CA GLN A 192 10.67 6.37 23.55
C GLN A 192 10.07 7.36 24.55
N GLU A 193 9.04 8.12 24.17
CA GLU A 193 8.37 9.08 25.06
C GLU A 193 7.52 8.43 26.14
N GLN A 194 6.90 7.27 25.89
CA GLN A 194 6.17 6.49 26.93
C GLN A 194 7.06 6.02 28.08
N THR A 195 8.36 6.08 27.91
CA THR A 195 9.35 5.85 28.98
C THR A 195 9.59 7.11 29.84
N THR A 196 9.11 8.28 29.41
CA THR A 196 9.29 9.57 30.09
C THR A 196 7.90 10.19 30.37
N VAL A 197 7.54 10.28 31.64
CA VAL A 197 6.21 10.70 32.15
C VAL A 197 5.93 12.17 31.80
N THR A 198 5.40 12.49 30.62
CA THR A 198 4.65 13.72 30.31
C THR A 198 4.01 13.68 28.91
N ALA A 199 3.04 12.81 28.67
CA ALA A 199 2.26 12.84 27.41
C ALA A 199 0.94 13.60 27.60
N THR A 200 0.85 14.82 27.09
CA THR A 200 -0.37 15.65 27.08
C THR A 200 -0.89 16.02 25.68
N ALA A 201 -0.46 15.36 24.63
CA ALA A 201 -1.04 15.51 23.30
C ALA A 201 -1.70 14.19 22.89
N THR A 202 -2.91 14.23 22.33
CA THR A 202 -3.56 13.08 21.70
C THR A 202 -2.78 12.71 20.45
N ALA A 203 -1.77 11.85 20.58
CA ALA A 203 -0.97 11.36 19.47
C ALA A 203 -1.89 10.60 18.48
N THR A 204 -1.64 10.76 17.19
CA THR A 204 -2.35 10.01 16.14
C THR A 204 -1.88 8.57 16.14
N GLU A 205 -2.78 7.62 16.35
CA GLU A 205 -2.48 6.18 16.22
C GLU A 205 -2.33 5.83 14.73
N TRP A 206 -1.11 5.44 14.33
CA TRP A 206 -0.77 5.14 12.95
C TRP A 206 -0.72 3.66 12.65
N SER A 207 -1.28 3.29 11.50
CA SER A 207 -1.18 1.97 10.89
C SER A 207 -0.79 2.09 9.42
N THR A 208 -0.15 1.07 8.86
CA THR A 208 0.28 1.07 7.46
C THR A 208 0.09 -0.28 6.80
N ILE A 209 -0.52 -0.26 5.62
CA ILE A 209 -0.58 -1.37 4.68
C ILE A 209 0.16 -0.93 3.42
N MET A 210 1.21 -1.64 3.01
CA MET A 210 1.92 -1.35 1.77
C MET A 210 1.62 -2.44 0.75
N ILE A 211 1.11 -2.05 -0.42
CA ILE A 211 0.76 -2.96 -1.52
C ILE A 211 1.82 -2.87 -2.61
N GLY A 212 2.40 -4.02 -2.97
CA GLY A 212 3.36 -4.14 -4.06
C GLY A 212 3.39 -5.57 -4.62
N PHE A 213 4.14 -5.80 -5.70
CA PHE A 213 4.15 -7.09 -6.42
C PHE A 213 5.56 -7.61 -6.69
N ASN A 214 6.53 -7.11 -5.95
CA ASN A 214 7.89 -7.61 -5.94
C ASN A 214 8.23 -8.24 -4.58
N PRO A 215 9.16 -9.21 -4.54
CA PRO A 215 9.83 -9.59 -3.29
C PRO A 215 10.48 -8.35 -2.64
N ASP A 216 10.48 -8.30 -1.31
CA ASP A 216 11.02 -7.18 -0.55
C ASP A 216 12.49 -6.85 -0.90
N HIS A 217 13.32 -7.88 -1.09
CA HIS A 217 14.74 -7.75 -1.47
C HIS A 217 14.95 -7.27 -2.92
N LEU A 218 13.92 -7.29 -3.77
CA LEU A 218 13.95 -6.77 -5.14
C LEU A 218 13.23 -5.42 -5.28
N SER A 219 12.86 -4.77 -4.18
CA SER A 219 12.39 -3.39 -4.18
C SER A 219 13.52 -2.42 -4.58
N ARG A 220 13.16 -1.20 -5.02
CA ARG A 220 14.10 -0.19 -5.51
C ARG A 220 15.14 0.17 -4.44
N ASP A 221 16.41 -0.10 -4.73
CA ASP A 221 17.56 0.11 -3.84
C ASP A 221 18.36 1.40 -4.16
N ARG A 222 17.94 2.13 -5.18
CA ARG A 222 18.59 3.39 -5.54
C ARG A 222 18.37 4.39 -4.39
N PRO A 223 19.47 5.00 -3.86
CA PRO A 223 19.34 6.02 -2.82
C PRO A 223 18.44 7.17 -3.27
N ILE A 224 17.63 7.66 -2.36
CA ILE A 224 16.80 8.84 -2.58
C ILE A 224 17.66 10.06 -2.27
N GLU A 225 17.95 10.88 -3.29
CA GLU A 225 18.91 11.98 -3.21
C GLU A 225 18.62 12.93 -2.04
N ILE A 226 17.36 13.29 -1.83
CA ILE A 226 16.94 14.22 -0.78
C ILE A 226 17.10 13.63 0.64
N TRP A 227 17.39 12.33 0.74
CA TRP A 227 17.63 11.64 2.01
C TRP A 227 19.11 11.42 2.33
N LYS A 228 20.02 11.85 1.49
CA LYS A 228 21.48 11.63 1.67
C LYS A 228 22.04 12.19 2.97
N ASP A 229 21.46 13.30 3.43
CA ASP A 229 21.93 14.01 4.65
C ASP A 229 21.16 13.61 5.91
N ARG A 230 20.31 12.57 5.83
CA ARG A 230 19.59 12.03 6.99
C ARG A 230 20.53 11.21 7.89
N ASP A 231 20.18 11.10 9.17
CA ASP A 231 20.88 10.25 10.13
C ASP A 231 21.02 8.81 9.60
N GLN A 232 22.18 8.21 9.84
CA GLN A 232 22.54 6.86 9.36
C GLN A 232 21.58 5.73 9.82
N HIS A 233 20.71 6.01 10.79
CA HIS A 233 19.71 5.06 11.30
C HIS A 233 18.37 5.11 10.59
N ARG A 234 18.20 6.05 9.65
CA ARG A 234 16.97 6.22 8.85
C ARG A 234 17.12 5.58 7.47
N SER A 235 15.97 5.34 6.83
CA SER A 235 15.95 4.78 5.47
C SER A 235 16.66 5.69 4.48
N SER A 236 17.43 5.10 3.60
CA SER A 236 18.13 5.79 2.50
C SER A 236 17.52 5.47 1.13
N SER A 237 16.78 4.38 1.03
CA SER A 237 16.14 3.90 -0.21
C SER A 237 14.72 3.40 0.07
N VAL A 238 13.96 3.16 -1.00
CA VAL A 238 12.64 2.51 -0.89
C VAL A 238 12.77 1.12 -0.28
N ARG A 239 13.84 0.37 -0.64
CA ARG A 239 14.11 -0.95 -0.07
C ARG A 239 14.26 -0.91 1.44
N ASP A 240 14.97 0.07 1.99
CA ASP A 240 15.13 0.19 3.44
C ASP A 240 13.78 0.36 4.12
N VAL A 241 12.88 1.19 3.56
CA VAL A 241 11.53 1.39 4.09
C VAL A 241 10.73 0.09 4.06
N VAL A 242 10.78 -0.64 2.95
CA VAL A 242 10.10 -1.93 2.79
C VAL A 242 10.59 -2.95 3.82
N LEU A 243 11.91 -3.03 4.02
CA LEU A 243 12.51 -3.95 4.99
C LEU A 243 12.18 -3.56 6.44
N ARG A 244 12.18 -2.27 6.78
CA ARG A 244 11.72 -1.77 8.09
C ARG A 244 10.26 -2.12 8.35
N LEU A 245 9.39 -1.88 7.38
CA LEU A 245 7.97 -2.24 7.48
C LEU A 245 7.78 -3.74 7.69
N HIS A 246 8.48 -4.58 6.92
CA HIS A 246 8.42 -6.04 7.06
C HIS A 246 8.95 -6.52 8.42
N ALA A 247 9.99 -5.91 8.95
CA ALA A 247 10.50 -6.20 10.29
C ALA A 247 9.47 -5.86 11.39
N LYS A 248 8.76 -4.72 11.26
CA LYS A 248 7.67 -4.34 12.18
C LYS A 248 6.49 -5.31 12.09
N GLU A 249 6.08 -5.74 10.88
CA GLU A 249 5.04 -6.76 10.67
C GLU A 249 5.38 -8.05 11.43
N LYS A 250 6.61 -8.56 11.25
CA LYS A 250 7.08 -9.79 11.93
C LYS A 250 7.08 -9.65 13.46
N ALA A 251 7.57 -8.53 13.99
CA ALA A 251 7.62 -8.30 15.42
C ALA A 251 6.20 -8.26 16.05
N THR A 252 5.23 -7.67 15.37
CA THR A 252 3.83 -7.61 15.82
C THR A 252 3.19 -9.00 15.83
N THR A 253 3.47 -9.82 14.80
CA THR A 253 2.93 -11.18 14.68
C THR A 253 3.51 -12.12 15.74
N MET A 254 4.79 -12.01 16.10
CA MET A 254 5.43 -12.83 17.14
C MET A 254 4.87 -12.51 18.53
N ASN A 255 4.63 -11.26 18.85
CA ASN A 255 4.11 -10.85 20.16
C ASN A 255 2.66 -11.31 20.38
N SER A 256 1.85 -11.42 19.33
CA SER A 256 0.46 -11.91 19.42
C SER A 256 0.37 -13.42 19.67
N SER A 257 1.39 -14.20 19.33
CA SER A 257 1.42 -15.66 19.53
C SER A 257 1.82 -16.10 20.94
N THR A 258 2.43 -15.21 21.73
CA THR A 258 2.94 -15.51 23.09
C THR A 258 1.99 -15.12 24.22
N SER A 259 0.93 -14.35 23.95
CA SER A 259 -0.03 -13.87 24.95
C SER A 259 -1.38 -14.59 24.81
N SER A 260 -1.63 -15.57 25.65
CA SER A 260 -2.89 -16.35 25.67
C SER A 260 -4.10 -15.60 26.28
N THR A 261 -3.96 -14.35 26.73
CA THR A 261 -5.00 -13.60 27.45
C THR A 261 -5.27 -12.19 26.94
N ALA A 262 -4.58 -11.69 25.90
CA ALA A 262 -4.87 -10.38 25.33
C ALA A 262 -5.83 -10.54 24.14
N MET A 263 -6.93 -9.81 24.14
CA MET A 263 -7.70 -9.56 22.92
C MET A 263 -6.70 -9.06 21.87
N SER A 264 -6.46 -9.89 20.83
CA SER A 264 -5.48 -9.61 19.78
C SER A 264 -5.79 -8.23 19.18
N SER A 265 -4.94 -7.24 19.47
CA SER A 265 -5.04 -5.93 18.80
C SER A 265 -4.87 -6.13 17.29
N ALA A 266 -5.63 -5.38 16.51
CA ALA A 266 -5.49 -5.42 15.05
C ALA A 266 -4.04 -5.09 14.65
N PRO A 267 -3.47 -5.78 13.64
CA PRO A 267 -2.09 -5.53 13.21
C PRO A 267 -1.96 -4.12 12.63
N SER A 268 -0.95 -3.38 13.08
CA SER A 268 -0.72 -2.00 12.64
C SER A 268 0.13 -1.89 11.38
N PHE A 269 0.88 -2.94 11.02
CA PHE A 269 1.82 -2.94 9.89
C PHE A 269 1.64 -4.20 9.06
N VAL A 270 1.43 -4.02 7.74
CA VAL A 270 1.26 -5.13 6.79
C VAL A 270 1.98 -4.81 5.47
N LEU A 271 2.87 -5.68 5.04
CA LEU A 271 3.40 -5.69 3.67
C LEU A 271 2.60 -6.70 2.84
N LEU A 272 1.62 -6.22 2.08
CA LEU A 272 0.74 -7.05 1.25
C LEU A 272 1.32 -7.15 -0.17
N ASN A 273 2.16 -8.16 -0.41
CA ASN A 273 2.95 -8.29 -1.62
C ASN A 273 2.82 -9.66 -2.31
N PRO A 274 1.64 -9.99 -2.88
CA PRO A 274 1.53 -11.15 -3.77
C PRO A 274 2.38 -10.94 -5.03
N ILE A 275 3.11 -11.96 -5.46
CA ILE A 275 3.96 -11.85 -6.65
C ILE A 275 3.16 -12.32 -7.86
N VAL A 276 2.79 -11.37 -8.71
CA VAL A 276 1.92 -11.62 -9.89
C VAL A 276 2.72 -11.88 -11.17
N GLY A 277 4.06 -11.90 -11.09
CA GLY A 277 4.94 -12.09 -12.24
C GLY A 277 5.10 -10.84 -13.12
N PRO A 278 5.92 -10.94 -14.18
CA PRO A 278 6.20 -9.84 -15.09
C PRO A 278 4.94 -9.32 -15.77
N GLU A 279 4.89 -8.01 -16.01
CA GLU A 279 3.80 -7.39 -16.77
C GLU A 279 3.76 -7.90 -18.23
N PRO A 280 2.60 -7.94 -18.87
CA PRO A 280 2.53 -8.33 -20.28
C PRO A 280 3.27 -7.37 -21.23
N ILE A 281 3.40 -6.10 -20.83
CA ILE A 281 4.28 -5.12 -21.47
C ILE A 281 5.29 -4.69 -20.40
N CYS A 282 6.55 -4.93 -20.66
CA CYS A 282 7.64 -4.68 -19.70
C CYS A 282 7.56 -3.25 -19.15
N ALA A 283 7.82 -3.10 -17.86
CA ALA A 283 7.75 -1.84 -17.10
C ALA A 283 6.37 -1.13 -17.08
N SER A 284 5.30 -1.78 -17.55
CA SER A 284 3.94 -1.19 -17.53
C SER A 284 3.09 -1.73 -16.39
N SER A 285 3.37 -1.35 -15.15
CA SER A 285 2.65 -1.79 -13.94
C SER A 285 1.14 -1.42 -13.88
N ARG A 286 0.60 -0.92 -15.00
CA ARG A 286 -0.82 -0.52 -15.16
C ARG A 286 -1.75 -1.69 -15.51
N MET A 287 -1.19 -2.84 -15.92
CA MET A 287 -1.95 -4.00 -16.38
C MET A 287 -2.21 -4.97 -15.23
N LYS A 288 -1.40 -6.02 -15.05
CA LYS A 288 -1.61 -6.99 -13.96
C LYS A 288 -1.51 -6.35 -12.57
N GLY A 289 -0.50 -5.50 -12.36
CA GLY A 289 -0.33 -4.77 -11.11
C GLY A 289 -1.53 -3.89 -10.79
N GLY A 290 -2.05 -3.14 -11.77
CA GLY A 290 -3.27 -2.34 -11.62
C GLY A 290 -4.51 -3.19 -11.29
N THR A 291 -4.69 -4.30 -12.01
CA THR A 291 -5.80 -5.25 -11.77
C THR A 291 -5.72 -5.87 -10.38
N CYS A 292 -4.53 -6.38 -9.99
CA CYS A 292 -4.34 -6.98 -8.67
C CYS A 292 -4.55 -5.95 -7.56
N THR A 293 -4.04 -4.73 -7.72
CA THR A 293 -4.30 -3.61 -6.79
C THR A 293 -5.80 -3.40 -6.59
N LYS A 294 -6.57 -3.31 -7.69
CA LYS A 294 -8.02 -3.10 -7.61
C LYS A 294 -8.72 -4.25 -6.87
N ILE A 295 -8.36 -5.50 -7.17
CA ILE A 295 -8.90 -6.68 -6.47
C ILE A 295 -8.60 -6.60 -4.97
N LEU A 296 -7.35 -6.30 -4.58
CA LEU A 296 -6.97 -6.21 -3.18
C LEU A 296 -7.71 -5.09 -2.45
N LEU A 297 -7.82 -3.91 -3.05
CA LEU A 297 -8.56 -2.78 -2.46
C LEU A 297 -10.04 -3.11 -2.30
N ASP A 298 -10.68 -3.72 -3.30
CA ASP A 298 -12.10 -4.09 -3.22
C ASP A 298 -12.34 -5.15 -2.14
N VAL A 299 -11.49 -6.15 -2.05
CA VAL A 299 -11.61 -7.20 -1.04
C VAL A 299 -11.37 -6.64 0.36
N VAL A 300 -10.26 -5.95 0.58
CA VAL A 300 -9.88 -5.45 1.92
C VAL A 300 -10.86 -4.39 2.40
N LEU A 301 -11.06 -3.34 1.62
CA LEU A 301 -11.89 -2.21 2.03
C LEU A 301 -13.38 -2.51 1.93
N GLY A 302 -13.78 -3.31 0.93
CA GLY A 302 -15.17 -3.73 0.78
C GLY A 302 -15.64 -4.56 1.97
N ILE A 303 -14.87 -5.58 2.37
CA ILE A 303 -15.22 -6.43 3.53
C ILE A 303 -15.19 -5.60 4.83
N ALA A 304 -14.14 -4.79 5.06
CA ALA A 304 -14.06 -3.95 6.25
C ALA A 304 -15.25 -2.98 6.35
N THR A 305 -15.60 -2.31 5.23
CA THR A 305 -16.75 -1.41 5.17
C THR A 305 -18.07 -2.13 5.43
N ALA A 306 -18.25 -3.31 4.83
CA ALA A 306 -19.45 -4.12 5.01
C ALA A 306 -19.64 -4.56 6.47
N ARG A 307 -18.57 -5.00 7.12
CA ARG A 307 -18.62 -5.46 8.52
C ARG A 307 -18.89 -4.32 9.49
N VAL A 308 -18.29 -3.15 9.27
CA VAL A 308 -18.43 -2.01 10.19
C VAL A 308 -19.74 -1.28 9.99
N TYR A 309 -20.16 -1.03 8.75
CA TYR A 309 -21.36 -0.25 8.44
C TYR A 309 -22.58 -1.10 8.07
N GLY A 310 -22.47 -2.44 8.08
CA GLY A 310 -23.57 -3.34 7.76
C GLY A 310 -24.05 -3.20 6.31
N THR A 311 -23.15 -2.93 5.37
CA THR A 311 -23.46 -2.83 3.95
C THR A 311 -23.35 -4.20 3.28
N CYS A 312 -24.40 -4.66 2.60
CA CYS A 312 -24.25 -5.75 1.64
C CYS A 312 -23.83 -5.13 0.30
N PHE A 313 -22.64 -5.44 -0.18
CA PHE A 313 -22.30 -5.21 -1.57
C PHE A 313 -23.12 -6.22 -2.38
N GLN A 314 -24.15 -5.75 -3.09
CA GLN A 314 -24.76 -6.56 -4.15
C GLN A 314 -23.74 -6.62 -5.29
N ALA A 315 -23.27 -7.83 -5.60
CA ALA A 315 -22.37 -8.11 -6.71
C ALA A 315 -23.07 -7.89 -8.06
#